data_91b6e3408479347612e2346da1c440ad
#
_entry.id   91b6e3408479347612e2346da1c440ad
#
_cell.length_a   1.000
_cell.length_b   1.000
_cell.length_c   1.000
_cell.angle_alpha   90.00
_cell.angle_beta   90.00
_cell.angle_gamma   90.00
#
_symmetry.space_group_name_H-M   'P 1'
#
loop_
_entity.id
_entity.type
_entity.pdbx_description
1 polymer ?
#
loop_
_entity_poly.entity_id
_entity_poly.type
_entity_poly.pdbx_seq_one_letter_code
_entity_poly.pdbx_strand_id
1 'polypeptide(L)'
;IERENIFLSIGRIQQQKGQLETLRFLNSFKEIETNFMCYFVGGPSGSSGEEYLLELKESVKELSLDSHVEFLGNLPQVDIRNILNKAKLLIHTSQYETFGLVAIEANSMGVPVLTTNNGSMQEIIVNEENGYLVDGLHYQDVNTSIKNLINNNQYFEEVMINCMHKSKDYRWENTVDRLLDLYQEAKFS
;
A
#
# COMPACT_ATOMS: atom_id res chain seq x y z
N ILE A 1 -8.09 8.06 -16.68
CA ILE A 1 -8.88 8.19 -15.43
C ILE A 1 -8.15 9.19 -14.57
N GLU A 2 -8.81 10.30 -14.25
CA GLU A 2 -8.27 11.28 -13.34
C GLU A 2 -8.23 10.69 -11.93
N ARG A 3 -7.04 10.62 -11.32
CA ARG A 3 -6.86 10.10 -9.98
C ARG A 3 -6.84 11.25 -8.97
N GLU A 4 -7.41 10.98 -7.82
CA GLU A 4 -7.48 11.91 -6.71
C GLU A 4 -6.27 11.71 -5.77
N ASN A 5 -5.90 12.70 -4.98
CA ASN A 5 -4.85 12.57 -3.96
C ASN A 5 -5.34 11.73 -2.78
N ILE A 6 -5.82 10.52 -3.09
CA ILE A 6 -6.28 9.52 -2.15
C ILE A 6 -5.15 8.55 -1.87
N PHE A 7 -4.85 8.34 -0.60
CA PHE A 7 -4.00 7.30 -0.08
C PHE A 7 -4.86 6.20 0.54
N LEU A 8 -4.41 4.97 0.49
CA LEU A 8 -5.14 3.82 1.04
C LEU A 8 -4.25 3.04 2.01
N SER A 9 -4.84 2.61 3.11
CA SER A 9 -4.28 1.57 3.98
C SER A 9 -5.29 0.43 4.04
N ILE A 10 -5.02 -0.68 3.36
CA ILE A 10 -5.96 -1.80 3.20
C ILE A 10 -5.47 -3.00 3.99
N GLY A 11 -6.29 -3.49 4.90
CA GLY A 11 -6.01 -4.67 5.71
C GLY A 11 -6.80 -4.68 7.01
N ARG A 12 -6.81 -5.85 7.66
CA ARG A 12 -7.41 -5.97 8.99
C ARG A 12 -6.76 -5.00 9.97
N ILE A 13 -7.53 -4.39 10.84
CA ILE A 13 -7.01 -3.53 11.89
C ILE A 13 -6.39 -4.42 12.97
N GLN A 14 -5.06 -4.47 12.96
CA GLN A 14 -4.21 -5.24 13.86
C GLN A 14 -2.83 -4.60 13.96
N GLN A 15 -2.19 -4.64 15.12
CA GLN A 15 -0.86 -4.03 15.35
C GLN A 15 0.19 -4.50 14.33
N GLN A 16 0.16 -5.78 13.95
CA GLN A 16 1.08 -6.36 12.97
C GLN A 16 0.97 -5.71 11.57
N LYS A 17 -0.18 -5.11 11.24
CA LYS A 17 -0.40 -4.42 9.97
C LYS A 17 0.13 -2.99 9.95
N GLY A 18 0.63 -2.48 11.10
CA GLY A 18 1.40 -1.25 11.16
C GLY A 18 0.62 0.03 10.88
N GLN A 19 -0.71 0.05 11.07
CA GLN A 19 -1.50 1.25 10.78
C GLN A 19 -1.06 2.49 11.58
N LEU A 20 -0.49 2.30 12.77
CA LEU A 20 0.09 3.40 13.53
C LEU A 20 1.30 4.02 12.79
N GLU A 21 2.08 3.20 12.11
CA GLU A 21 3.18 3.67 11.26
C GLU A 21 2.67 4.46 10.06
N THR A 22 1.54 4.03 9.48
CA THR A 22 0.85 4.83 8.45
C THR A 22 0.49 6.22 8.99
N LEU A 23 -0.06 6.33 10.20
CA LEU A 23 -0.38 7.64 10.81
C LEU A 23 0.87 8.50 11.05
N ARG A 24 1.98 7.89 11.46
CA ARG A 24 3.27 8.59 11.62
C ARG A 24 3.79 9.14 10.29
N PHE A 25 3.70 8.34 9.23
CA PHE A 25 4.02 8.82 7.88
C PHE A 25 3.13 10.01 7.50
N LEU A 26 1.80 9.89 7.63
CA LEU A 26 0.86 10.94 7.28
C LEU A 26 1.12 12.22 8.09
N ASN A 27 1.47 12.11 9.36
CA ASN A 27 1.83 13.26 10.20
C ASN A 27 3.08 13.97 9.69
N SER A 28 4.10 13.23 9.29
CA SER A 28 5.30 13.79 8.66
C SER A 28 4.99 14.40 7.29
N PHE A 29 4.14 13.75 6.49
CA PHE A 29 3.81 14.17 5.13
C PHE A 29 2.96 15.45 5.10
N LYS A 30 2.02 15.62 6.05
CA LYS A 30 1.16 16.82 6.11
C LYS A 30 1.94 18.13 6.33
N GLU A 31 3.18 18.08 6.85
CA GLU A 31 4.03 19.25 7.01
C GLU A 31 4.48 19.86 5.66
N ILE A 32 4.46 19.06 4.61
CA ILE A 32 4.91 19.50 3.28
C ILE A 32 3.80 19.50 2.23
N GLU A 33 2.71 18.76 2.48
CA GLU A 33 1.56 18.66 1.57
C GLU A 33 0.28 18.41 2.38
N THR A 34 -0.72 19.24 2.18
CA THR A 34 -2.00 19.16 2.90
C THR A 34 -3.17 18.69 2.03
N ASN A 35 -2.99 18.62 0.71
CA ASN A 35 -4.04 18.20 -0.22
C ASN A 35 -4.00 16.69 -0.45
N PHE A 36 -4.39 15.92 0.57
CA PHE A 36 -4.57 14.47 0.47
C PHE A 36 -5.62 13.97 1.46
N MET A 37 -6.17 12.79 1.19
CA MET A 37 -7.04 12.03 2.09
C MET A 37 -6.54 10.59 2.16
N CYS A 38 -6.48 10.02 3.36
CA CYS A 38 -6.12 8.61 3.57
C CYS A 38 -7.30 7.82 4.11
N TYR A 39 -7.68 6.77 3.41
CA TYR A 39 -8.73 5.85 3.84
C TYR A 39 -8.13 4.57 4.41
N PHE A 40 -8.54 4.23 5.63
CA PHE A 40 -8.25 2.94 6.24
C PHE A 40 -9.40 1.98 5.94
N VAL A 41 -9.12 0.95 5.15
CA VAL A 41 -10.07 -0.06 4.68
C VAL A 41 -9.80 -1.39 5.34
N GLY A 42 -10.75 -1.87 6.10
CA GLY A 42 -10.71 -3.12 6.87
C GLY A 42 -11.25 -2.94 8.27
N GLY A 43 -11.73 -4.02 8.83
CA GLY A 43 -12.30 -4.03 10.19
C GLY A 43 -11.31 -4.55 11.24
N PRO A 44 -11.60 -4.32 12.51
CA PRO A 44 -10.85 -4.89 13.62
C PRO A 44 -10.96 -6.41 13.65
N SER A 45 -9.90 -7.07 14.12
CA SER A 45 -9.82 -8.52 14.22
C SER A 45 -9.77 -8.95 15.68
N GLY A 46 -10.91 -9.39 16.21
CA GLY A 46 -11.07 -9.76 17.61
C GLY A 46 -10.98 -8.58 18.57
N SER A 47 -11.00 -8.85 19.89
CA SER A 47 -10.97 -7.81 20.93
C SER A 47 -9.70 -6.94 20.87
N SER A 48 -8.56 -7.52 20.62
CA SER A 48 -7.31 -6.77 20.45
C SER A 48 -7.32 -5.83 19.25
N GLY A 49 -8.05 -6.19 18.19
CA GLY A 49 -8.25 -5.31 17.03
C GLY A 49 -9.18 -4.14 17.34
N GLU A 50 -10.22 -4.35 18.17
CA GLU A 50 -11.10 -3.28 18.64
C GLU A 50 -10.34 -2.27 19.50
N GLU A 51 -9.55 -2.74 20.45
CA GLU A 51 -8.70 -1.88 21.28
C GLU A 51 -7.71 -1.08 20.41
N TYR A 52 -7.07 -1.73 19.46
CA TYR A 52 -6.14 -1.08 18.53
C TYR A 52 -6.82 -0.05 17.63
N LEU A 53 -8.07 -0.29 17.19
CA LEU A 53 -8.84 0.71 16.45
C LEU A 53 -9.11 1.97 17.28
N LEU A 54 -9.37 1.82 18.58
CA LEU A 54 -9.54 2.96 19.50
C LEU A 54 -8.23 3.74 19.62
N GLU A 55 -7.11 3.05 19.83
CA GLU A 55 -5.77 3.67 19.85
C GLU A 55 -5.47 4.47 18.57
N LEU A 56 -5.78 3.89 17.39
CA LEU A 56 -5.60 4.59 16.11
C LEU A 56 -6.46 5.86 16.02
N LYS A 57 -7.72 5.82 16.46
CA LYS A 57 -8.61 6.99 16.46
C LYS A 57 -8.16 8.08 17.43
N GLU A 58 -7.59 7.70 18.56
CA GLU A 58 -6.96 8.64 19.49
C GLU A 58 -5.72 9.27 18.86
N SER A 59 -4.86 8.46 18.26
CA SER A 59 -3.66 8.93 17.55
C SER A 59 -4.00 9.90 16.39
N VAL A 60 -5.09 9.68 15.66
CA VAL A 60 -5.56 10.62 14.62
C VAL A 60 -5.80 12.01 15.22
N LYS A 61 -6.45 12.09 16.39
CA LYS A 61 -6.72 13.36 17.08
C LYS A 61 -5.44 13.99 17.61
N GLU A 62 -4.61 13.22 18.31
CA GLU A 62 -3.33 13.68 18.85
C GLU A 62 -2.42 14.26 17.77
N LEU A 63 -2.38 13.61 16.60
CA LEU A 63 -1.60 14.05 15.45
C LEU A 63 -2.31 15.10 14.59
N SER A 64 -3.54 15.53 14.98
CA SER A 64 -4.36 16.49 14.21
C SER A 64 -4.52 16.07 12.74
N LEU A 65 -4.86 14.81 12.53
CA LEU A 65 -5.09 14.19 11.21
C LEU A 65 -6.59 14.02 10.89
N ASP A 66 -7.51 14.58 11.70
CA ASP A 66 -8.96 14.40 11.55
C ASP A 66 -9.49 14.79 10.17
N SER A 67 -8.88 15.79 9.52
CA SER A 67 -9.23 16.22 8.17
C SER A 67 -8.56 15.42 7.05
N HIS A 68 -7.68 14.48 7.38
CA HIS A 68 -6.87 13.72 6.42
C HIS A 68 -7.09 12.21 6.51
N VAL A 69 -7.83 11.72 7.50
CA VAL A 69 -7.97 10.28 7.77
C VAL A 69 -9.42 9.91 7.98
N GLU A 70 -9.85 8.84 7.32
CA GLU A 70 -11.16 8.23 7.52
C GLU A 70 -11.05 6.70 7.59
N PHE A 71 -11.77 6.09 8.55
CA PHE A 71 -11.86 4.64 8.72
C PHE A 71 -13.15 4.14 8.08
N LEU A 72 -13.06 3.45 6.94
CA LEU A 72 -14.20 2.98 6.16
C LEU A 72 -14.74 1.61 6.63
N GLY A 73 -14.03 0.93 7.54
CA GLY A 73 -14.39 -0.43 7.94
C GLY A 73 -14.22 -1.45 6.80
N ASN A 74 -14.92 -2.57 6.91
CA ASN A 74 -14.91 -3.61 5.88
C ASN A 74 -15.72 -3.17 4.66
N LEU A 75 -15.10 -3.23 3.49
CA LEU A 75 -15.73 -2.95 2.21
C LEU A 75 -15.83 -4.23 1.35
N PRO A 76 -16.89 -4.36 0.52
CA PRO A 76 -16.95 -5.35 -0.53
C PRO A 76 -15.78 -5.20 -1.53
N GLN A 77 -15.36 -6.30 -2.15
CA GLN A 77 -14.24 -6.30 -3.12
C GLN A 77 -14.46 -5.31 -4.28
N VAL A 78 -15.70 -5.13 -4.72
CA VAL A 78 -16.03 -4.18 -5.79
C VAL A 78 -15.75 -2.75 -5.37
N ASP A 79 -16.03 -2.39 -4.12
CA ASP A 79 -15.81 -1.03 -3.60
C ASP A 79 -14.32 -0.78 -3.36
N ILE A 80 -13.57 -1.80 -2.92
CA ILE A 80 -12.10 -1.73 -2.82
C ILE A 80 -11.49 -1.45 -4.20
N ARG A 81 -11.95 -2.12 -5.26
CA ARG A 81 -11.51 -1.83 -6.62
C ARG A 81 -11.85 -0.41 -7.07
N ASN A 82 -13.07 0.05 -6.76
CA ASN A 82 -13.50 1.39 -7.12
C ASN A 82 -12.64 2.47 -6.47
N ILE A 83 -12.29 2.29 -5.20
CA ILE A 83 -11.44 3.25 -4.48
C ILE A 83 -9.98 3.18 -4.92
N LEU A 84 -9.44 1.97 -5.21
CA LEU A 84 -8.12 1.80 -5.81
C LEU A 84 -8.00 2.51 -7.16
N ASN A 85 -9.03 2.47 -8.00
CA ASN A 85 -9.04 3.19 -9.28
C ASN A 85 -8.93 4.71 -9.14
N LYS A 86 -9.24 5.26 -7.98
CA LYS A 86 -9.15 6.69 -7.68
C LYS A 86 -7.87 7.07 -6.93
N ALA A 87 -7.25 6.12 -6.26
CA ALA A 87 -6.11 6.36 -5.38
C ALA A 87 -4.80 6.57 -6.14
N LYS A 88 -3.91 7.37 -5.57
CA LYS A 88 -2.54 7.59 -6.04
C LYS A 88 -1.49 6.82 -5.25
N LEU A 89 -1.82 6.29 -4.07
CA LEU A 89 -0.86 5.58 -3.24
C LEU A 89 -1.55 4.54 -2.35
N LEU A 90 -0.98 3.34 -2.27
CA LEU A 90 -1.25 2.40 -1.20
C LEU A 90 -0.13 2.51 -0.16
N ILE A 91 -0.48 2.61 1.12
CA ILE A 91 0.46 2.59 2.24
C ILE A 91 0.32 1.25 2.96
N HIS A 92 1.38 0.45 2.94
CA HIS A 92 1.41 -0.89 3.51
C HIS A 92 2.60 -1.04 4.46
N THR A 93 2.41 -0.65 5.71
CA THR A 93 3.45 -0.59 6.76
C THR A 93 3.48 -1.83 7.64
N SER A 94 3.05 -2.98 7.12
CA SER A 94 3.04 -4.23 7.87
C SER A 94 4.43 -4.58 8.42
N GLN A 95 4.49 -4.97 9.69
CA GLN A 95 5.74 -5.38 10.34
C GLN A 95 6.26 -6.70 9.76
N TYR A 96 5.38 -7.54 9.28
CA TYR A 96 5.69 -8.81 8.66
C TYR A 96 4.67 -9.11 7.56
N GLU A 97 5.16 -9.34 6.36
CA GLU A 97 4.33 -9.72 5.22
C GLU A 97 4.92 -10.96 4.53
N THR A 98 4.11 -12.00 4.40
CA THR A 98 4.55 -13.27 3.81
C THR A 98 4.43 -13.31 2.30
N PHE A 99 3.42 -12.64 1.73
CA PHE A 99 3.15 -12.69 0.30
C PHE A 99 2.86 -11.33 -0.33
N GLY A 100 2.19 -10.42 0.37
CA GLY A 100 1.95 -9.07 -0.13
C GLY A 100 0.88 -8.94 -1.21
N LEU A 101 -0.17 -9.78 -1.17
CA LEU A 101 -1.23 -9.74 -2.19
C LEU A 101 -1.82 -8.35 -2.41
N VAL A 102 -2.01 -7.57 -1.34
CA VAL A 102 -2.58 -6.22 -1.46
C VAL A 102 -1.68 -5.28 -2.25
N ALA A 103 -0.36 -5.44 -2.18
CA ALA A 103 0.59 -4.66 -2.96
C ALA A 103 0.53 -5.05 -4.44
N ILE A 104 0.44 -6.35 -4.74
CA ILE A 104 0.27 -6.84 -6.11
C ILE A 104 -1.06 -6.37 -6.70
N GLU A 105 -2.15 -6.45 -5.93
CA GLU A 105 -3.47 -5.96 -6.32
C GLU A 105 -3.44 -4.45 -6.64
N ALA A 106 -2.83 -3.65 -5.78
CA ALA A 106 -2.67 -2.21 -5.99
C ALA A 106 -1.85 -1.93 -7.27
N ASN A 107 -0.69 -2.56 -7.42
CA ASN A 107 0.13 -2.41 -8.61
C ASN A 107 -0.61 -2.85 -9.89
N SER A 108 -1.41 -3.93 -9.85
CA SER A 108 -2.20 -4.36 -10.99
C SER A 108 -3.21 -3.31 -11.47
N MET A 109 -3.61 -2.43 -10.57
CA MET A 109 -4.49 -1.30 -10.83
C MET A 109 -3.73 0.03 -11.05
N GLY A 110 -2.41 -0.03 -11.16
CA GLY A 110 -1.55 1.13 -11.38
C GLY A 110 -1.41 2.03 -10.16
N VAL A 111 -1.55 1.48 -8.95
CA VAL A 111 -1.34 2.22 -7.70
C VAL A 111 0.01 1.82 -7.12
N PRO A 112 0.97 2.75 -7.03
CA PRO A 112 2.25 2.51 -6.37
C PRO A 112 2.07 2.27 -4.87
N VAL A 113 3.03 1.57 -4.26
CA VAL A 113 2.96 1.15 -2.87
C VAL A 113 4.10 1.75 -2.06
N LEU A 114 3.78 2.48 -1.00
CA LEU A 114 4.73 2.81 0.05
C LEU A 114 4.72 1.68 1.08
N THR A 115 5.86 1.06 1.31
CA THR A 115 5.96 -0.08 2.25
C THR A 115 7.28 -0.09 2.99
N THR A 116 7.30 -0.76 4.14
CA THR A 116 8.52 -1.08 4.86
C THR A 116 9.29 -2.17 4.11
N ASN A 117 10.63 -2.10 4.20
CA ASN A 117 11.55 -3.03 3.54
C ASN A 117 11.60 -4.39 4.27
N ASN A 118 10.45 -5.07 4.39
CA ASN A 118 10.29 -6.30 5.17
C ASN A 118 9.67 -7.43 4.34
N GLY A 119 10.16 -8.66 4.55
CA GLY A 119 9.59 -9.87 3.98
C GLY A 119 9.54 -9.84 2.45
N SER A 120 8.40 -10.23 1.88
CA SER A 120 8.17 -10.30 0.44
C SER A 120 8.13 -8.95 -0.27
N MET A 121 8.06 -7.84 0.46
CA MET A 121 7.95 -6.52 -0.16
C MET A 121 9.17 -6.16 -1.02
N GLN A 122 10.36 -6.61 -0.65
CA GLN A 122 11.60 -6.42 -1.44
C GLN A 122 11.58 -7.11 -2.81
N GLU A 123 10.77 -8.16 -2.95
CA GLU A 123 10.62 -8.89 -4.22
C GLU A 123 9.57 -8.24 -5.13
N ILE A 124 8.55 -7.62 -4.52
CA ILE A 124 7.41 -7.04 -5.21
C ILE A 124 7.67 -5.60 -5.63
N ILE A 125 8.28 -4.82 -4.74
CA ILE A 125 8.48 -3.38 -4.92
C ILE A 125 9.92 -3.09 -5.34
N VAL A 126 10.04 -2.45 -6.49
CA VAL A 126 11.29 -1.84 -6.95
C VAL A 126 11.19 -0.35 -6.66
N ASN A 127 12.10 0.14 -5.81
CA ASN A 127 12.05 1.51 -5.30
C ASN A 127 12.02 2.54 -6.44
N GLU A 128 11.11 3.51 -6.36
CA GLU A 128 10.86 4.57 -7.33
C GLU A 128 10.32 4.12 -8.71
N GLU A 129 10.21 2.80 -8.95
CA GLU A 129 9.60 2.29 -10.18
C GLU A 129 8.10 1.99 -10.01
N ASN A 130 7.75 1.11 -9.06
CA ASN A 130 6.36 0.72 -8.79
C ASN A 130 5.94 0.92 -7.34
N GLY A 131 6.75 1.65 -6.56
CA GLY A 131 6.51 1.99 -5.17
C GLY A 131 7.74 2.52 -4.48
N TYR A 132 7.67 2.60 -3.16
CA TYR A 132 8.71 3.17 -2.31
C TYR A 132 8.98 2.23 -1.13
N LEU A 133 10.24 1.86 -0.97
CA LEU A 133 10.71 1.07 0.16
C LEU A 133 11.32 1.99 1.21
N VAL A 134 10.90 1.84 2.46
CA VAL A 134 11.46 2.58 3.59
C VAL A 134 12.08 1.63 4.60
N ASP A 135 13.26 1.97 5.07
CA ASP A 135 13.94 1.27 6.13
C ASP A 135 13.52 1.82 7.49
N GLY A 136 12.84 1.00 8.29
CA GLY A 136 12.35 1.40 9.59
C GLY A 136 11.33 2.54 9.51
N LEU A 137 11.52 3.60 10.33
CA LEU A 137 10.60 4.74 10.47
C LEU A 137 11.08 6.01 9.73
N HIS A 138 11.99 5.88 8.79
CA HIS A 138 12.59 7.02 8.07
C HIS A 138 11.71 7.52 6.91
N TYR A 139 10.42 7.77 7.17
CA TYR A 139 9.45 8.22 6.14
C TYR A 139 9.79 9.58 5.54
N GLN A 140 10.58 10.40 6.22
CA GLN A 140 10.99 11.73 5.72
C GLN A 140 11.77 11.63 4.40
N ASP A 141 12.50 10.54 4.20
CA ASP A 141 13.32 10.33 3.01
C ASP A 141 12.47 10.18 1.75
N VAL A 142 11.22 9.69 1.88
CA VAL A 142 10.29 9.47 0.75
C VAL A 142 9.23 10.56 0.61
N ASN A 143 9.09 11.46 1.57
CA ASN A 143 8.05 12.49 1.55
C ASN A 143 8.12 13.37 0.29
N THR A 144 9.32 13.77 -0.12
CA THR A 144 9.51 14.59 -1.33
C THR A 144 9.16 13.82 -2.60
N SER A 145 9.55 12.54 -2.70
CA SER A 145 9.21 11.69 -3.84
C SER A 145 7.70 11.47 -3.95
N ILE A 146 7.02 11.23 -2.81
CA ILE A 146 5.56 11.07 -2.79
C ILE A 146 4.84 12.39 -3.10
N LYS A 147 5.35 13.53 -2.61
CA LYS A 147 4.82 14.84 -3.00
C LYS A 147 4.92 15.07 -4.51
N ASN A 148 6.06 14.73 -5.12
CA ASN A 148 6.20 14.79 -6.57
C ASN A 148 5.24 13.82 -7.28
N LEU A 149 5.10 12.59 -6.77
CA LEU A 149 4.18 11.59 -7.32
C LEU A 149 2.74 12.11 -7.43
N ILE A 150 2.23 12.75 -6.38
CA ILE A 150 0.82 13.16 -6.36
C ILE A 150 0.56 14.49 -7.10
N ASN A 151 1.57 15.33 -7.27
CA ASN A 151 1.43 16.66 -7.89
C ASN A 151 1.95 16.73 -9.34
N ASN A 152 2.68 15.73 -9.81
CA ASN A 152 3.18 15.64 -11.17
C ASN A 152 2.48 14.50 -11.93
N ASN A 153 1.47 14.85 -12.71
CA ASN A 153 0.66 13.87 -13.42
C ASN A 153 1.48 13.02 -14.41
N GLN A 154 2.47 13.62 -15.09
CA GLN A 154 3.32 12.86 -16.02
C GLN A 154 4.15 11.81 -15.27
N TYR A 155 4.77 12.19 -14.16
CA TYR A 155 5.52 11.24 -13.32
C TYR A 155 4.62 10.15 -12.73
N PHE A 156 3.40 10.53 -12.30
CA PHE A 156 2.43 9.55 -11.83
C PHE A 156 2.05 8.53 -12.92
N GLU A 157 1.82 8.98 -14.17
CA GLU A 157 1.49 8.10 -15.29
C GLU A 157 2.63 7.13 -15.60
N GLU A 158 3.88 7.57 -15.54
CA GLU A 158 5.06 6.72 -15.71
C GLU A 158 5.11 5.63 -14.64
N VAL A 159 4.97 5.99 -13.37
CA VAL A 159 4.94 5.05 -12.25
C VAL A 159 3.74 4.10 -12.34
N MET A 160 2.57 4.60 -12.73
CA MET A 160 1.36 3.79 -12.93
C MET A 160 1.58 2.69 -13.98
N ILE A 161 2.22 3.02 -15.10
CA ILE A 161 2.54 2.05 -16.16
C ILE A 161 3.51 0.98 -15.62
N ASN A 162 4.52 1.38 -14.88
CA ASN A 162 5.49 0.48 -14.27
C ASN A 162 4.82 -0.48 -13.27
N CYS A 163 3.90 0.03 -12.42
CA CYS A 163 3.09 -0.79 -11.53
C CYS A 163 2.34 -1.90 -12.29
N MET A 164 1.59 -1.51 -13.32
CA MET A 164 0.83 -2.46 -14.13
C MET A 164 1.73 -3.46 -14.87
N HIS A 165 2.91 -3.04 -15.29
CA HIS A 165 3.86 -3.92 -15.94
C HIS A 165 4.43 -4.95 -14.94
N LYS A 166 4.90 -4.48 -13.79
CA LYS A 166 5.51 -5.33 -12.77
C LYS A 166 4.52 -6.34 -12.19
N SER A 167 3.25 -5.96 -12.02
CA SER A 167 2.22 -6.88 -11.53
C SER A 167 1.98 -8.10 -12.42
N LYS A 168 2.34 -8.04 -13.70
CA LYS A 168 2.21 -9.18 -14.62
C LYS A 168 3.09 -10.37 -14.23
N ASP A 169 4.20 -10.13 -13.55
CA ASP A 169 5.12 -11.18 -13.09
C ASP A 169 4.42 -12.14 -12.09
N TYR A 170 3.35 -11.67 -11.44
CA TYR A 170 2.59 -12.39 -10.42
C TYR A 170 1.28 -13.01 -10.94
N ARG A 171 1.11 -13.10 -12.27
CA ARG A 171 -0.05 -13.79 -12.85
C ARG A 171 0.02 -15.28 -12.64
N TRP A 172 -1.14 -15.90 -12.47
CA TRP A 172 -1.25 -17.35 -12.30
C TRP A 172 -0.65 -18.15 -13.47
N GLU A 173 -0.78 -17.65 -14.70
CA GLU A 173 -0.20 -18.25 -15.89
C GLU A 173 1.32 -18.43 -15.71
N ASN A 174 2.04 -17.41 -15.26
CA ASN A 174 3.47 -17.49 -15.03
C ASN A 174 3.85 -18.50 -13.95
N THR A 175 3.02 -18.64 -12.91
CA THR A 175 3.23 -19.64 -11.85
C THR A 175 3.03 -21.06 -12.38
N VAL A 176 1.98 -21.26 -13.19
CA VAL A 176 1.68 -22.56 -13.81
C VAL A 176 2.81 -22.97 -14.77
N ASP A 177 3.26 -22.07 -15.64
CA ASP A 177 4.34 -22.33 -16.58
C ASP A 177 5.63 -22.76 -15.86
N ARG A 178 6.03 -22.04 -14.81
CA ARG A 178 7.20 -22.40 -13.98
C ARG A 178 7.04 -23.78 -13.31
N LEU A 179 5.85 -24.11 -12.82
CA LEU A 179 5.58 -25.42 -12.23
C LEU A 179 5.67 -26.53 -13.27
N LEU A 180 5.15 -26.31 -14.48
CA LEU A 180 5.24 -27.28 -15.58
C LEU A 180 6.69 -27.53 -15.98
N ASP A 181 7.51 -26.49 -16.07
CA ASP A 181 8.96 -26.60 -16.36
C ASP A 181 9.67 -27.44 -15.27
N LEU A 182 9.41 -27.15 -13.99
CA LEU A 182 9.98 -27.92 -12.88
C LEU A 182 9.56 -29.41 -12.91
N TYR A 183 8.32 -29.71 -13.25
CA TYR A 183 7.85 -31.09 -13.37
C TYR A 183 8.50 -31.80 -14.56
N GLN A 184 8.76 -31.09 -15.66
CA GLN A 184 9.48 -31.66 -16.80
C GLN A 184 10.92 -31.98 -16.44
N GLU A 185 11.64 -31.05 -15.80
CA GLU A 185 13.02 -31.27 -15.34
C GLU A 185 13.13 -32.45 -14.37
N ALA A 186 12.23 -32.53 -13.38
CA ALA A 186 12.21 -33.62 -12.41
C ALA A 186 11.88 -35.00 -13.03
N LYS A 187 11.24 -35.05 -14.19
CA LYS A 187 10.91 -36.31 -14.87
C LYS A 187 12.09 -36.89 -15.64
N PHE A 188 13.11 -36.08 -15.96
CA PHE A 188 14.31 -36.48 -16.69
C PHE A 188 15.56 -36.56 -15.82
N SER A 189 15.43 -36.34 -14.51
CA SER A 189 16.48 -36.54 -13.47
C SER A 189 16.33 -37.89 -12.80
#